data_7119000ec3c2d658c1ed718e90e1bc36
#
_entry.id   7119000ec3c2d658c1ed718e90e1bc36
#
_cell.length_a   1.000
_cell.length_b   1.000
_cell.length_c   1.000
_cell.angle_alpha   90.00
_cell.angle_beta   90.00
_cell.angle_gamma   90.00
#
_symmetry.space_group_name_H-M   'P 1'
#
loop_
_entity.id
_entity.type
_entity.pdbx_description
1 polymer ?
#
loop_
_entity_poly.entity_id
_entity_poly.type
_entity_poly.pdbx_seq_one_letter_code
_entity_poly.pdbx_strand_id
1 'polypeptide(L)'
;MGLSDTHTSVLTAMPGLGIIAGAVIAGRVSGDRIEGGLIPLGLLGMAASLLATSFAPVNIAWVSVCLLGMGLFSGLFTIPVRCLIQSLPREEKRGAVQGLAEVMDFVGILLATPLFIFWDKGLALEPPQMFVVGGVIMALGGIASLVLAGEFLVRLVLLTLTHTLYRLRVSGGENLPEEGGALLVANHVSFVDGMLVGAVAQRPARFLVYRDYLDLPVIGSFAR
;
A
#
# COMPACT_ATOMS: atom_id res chain seq x y z
N MET A 1 24.33 18.50 11.58
CA MET A 1 23.65 18.74 12.85
C MET A 1 24.46 18.11 13.97
N GLY A 2 24.86 18.88 15.01
CA GLY A 2 25.36 18.28 16.27
C GLY A 2 24.17 17.78 17.10
N LEU A 3 23.59 16.66 16.74
CA LEU A 3 22.50 16.06 17.50
C LEU A 3 23.07 15.42 18.77
N SER A 4 22.37 15.58 19.89
CA SER A 4 22.70 14.80 21.10
C SER A 4 22.31 13.33 20.90
N ASP A 5 22.95 12.44 21.65
CA ASP A 5 22.67 10.99 21.60
C ASP A 5 21.17 10.70 21.83
N THR A 6 20.50 11.48 22.67
CA THR A 6 19.07 11.37 22.93
C THR A 6 18.24 11.66 21.66
N HIS A 7 18.56 12.72 20.91
CA HIS A 7 17.86 13.06 19.67
C HIS A 7 18.04 11.99 18.61
N THR A 8 19.27 11.46 18.50
CA THR A 8 19.57 10.37 17.56
C THR A 8 18.77 9.11 17.90
N SER A 9 18.71 8.74 19.17
CA SER A 9 17.93 7.59 19.63
C SER A 9 16.43 7.75 19.36
N VAL A 10 15.87 8.94 19.60
CA VAL A 10 14.46 9.22 19.30
C VAL A 10 14.19 9.09 17.79
N LEU A 11 15.02 9.70 16.95
CA LEU A 11 14.86 9.62 15.48
C LEU A 11 14.93 8.17 14.98
N THR A 12 15.82 7.36 15.55
CA THR A 12 15.96 5.93 15.19
C THR A 12 14.74 5.10 15.60
N ALA A 13 14.06 5.47 16.68
CA ALA A 13 12.86 4.78 17.17
C ALA A 13 11.60 5.12 16.35
N MET A 14 11.53 6.30 15.72
CA MET A 14 10.32 6.76 15.00
C MET A 14 9.82 5.80 13.91
N PRO A 15 10.68 5.28 13.01
CA PRO A 15 10.23 4.30 12.02
C PRO A 15 9.63 3.04 12.66
N GLY A 16 10.23 2.54 13.75
CA GLY A 16 9.72 1.37 14.48
C GLY A 16 8.30 1.58 15.01
N LEU A 17 8.06 2.72 15.66
CA LEU A 17 6.72 3.10 16.14
C LEU A 17 5.73 3.24 14.99
N GLY A 18 6.18 3.83 13.88
CA GLY A 18 5.39 3.93 12.65
C GLY A 18 4.98 2.56 12.10
N ILE A 19 5.93 1.61 12.00
CA ILE A 19 5.66 0.25 11.51
C ILE A 19 4.59 -0.42 12.37
N ILE A 20 4.69 -0.33 13.69
CA ILE A 20 3.70 -0.90 14.61
C ILE A 20 2.31 -0.30 14.33
N ALA A 21 2.21 1.02 14.24
CA ALA A 21 0.96 1.71 13.95
C ALA A 21 0.39 1.29 12.58
N GLY A 22 1.23 1.26 11.54
CA GLY A 22 0.86 0.84 10.20
C GLY A 22 0.38 -0.61 10.14
N ALA A 23 1.07 -1.52 10.82
CA ALA A 23 0.68 -2.92 10.90
C ALA A 23 -0.69 -3.12 11.59
N VAL A 24 -0.93 -2.40 12.69
CA VAL A 24 -2.24 -2.42 13.38
C VAL A 24 -3.35 -1.89 12.50
N ILE A 25 -3.11 -0.79 11.78
CA ILE A 25 -4.08 -0.22 10.83
C ILE A 25 -4.35 -1.19 9.69
N ALA A 26 -3.28 -1.75 9.06
CA ALA A 26 -3.42 -2.74 8.00
C ALA A 26 -4.25 -3.94 8.44
N GLY A 27 -3.99 -4.48 9.64
CA GLY A 27 -4.76 -5.59 10.19
C GLY A 27 -6.23 -5.25 10.40
N ARG A 28 -6.54 -4.04 10.90
CA ARG A 28 -7.93 -3.60 11.10
C ARG A 28 -8.67 -3.35 9.79
N VAL A 29 -8.01 -2.76 8.81
CA VAL A 29 -8.60 -2.49 7.48
C VAL A 29 -8.83 -3.78 6.71
N SER A 30 -7.90 -4.71 6.80
CA SER A 30 -7.99 -6.02 6.12
C SER A 30 -9.08 -6.92 6.74
N GLY A 31 -9.32 -6.86 8.06
CA GLY A 31 -10.25 -7.77 8.73
C GLY A 31 -9.91 -9.22 8.42
N ASP A 32 -10.87 -9.97 7.89
CA ASP A 32 -10.69 -11.39 7.52
C ASP A 32 -10.11 -11.57 6.09
N ARG A 33 -9.72 -10.49 5.41
CA ARG A 33 -9.28 -10.50 4.00
C ARG A 33 -8.03 -9.68 3.79
N ILE A 34 -7.25 -10.05 2.74
CA ILE A 34 -6.06 -9.31 2.37
C ILE A 34 -6.47 -8.10 1.49
N GLU A 35 -6.27 -6.89 2.02
CA GLU A 35 -6.54 -5.68 1.26
C GLU A 35 -5.31 -5.26 0.42
N GLY A 36 -5.28 -5.74 -0.84
CA GLY A 36 -4.18 -5.46 -1.78
C GLY A 36 -3.98 -3.97 -2.10
N GLY A 37 -5.01 -3.14 -1.94
CA GLY A 37 -4.93 -1.69 -2.12
C GLY A 37 -4.00 -0.97 -1.14
N LEU A 38 -3.66 -1.60 -0.01
CA LEU A 38 -2.67 -1.07 0.94
C LEU A 38 -1.24 -1.12 0.38
N ILE A 39 -0.94 -1.99 -0.60
CA ILE A 39 0.39 -2.13 -1.20
C ILE A 39 0.81 -0.85 -1.92
N PRO A 40 0.08 -0.36 -2.95
CA PRO A 40 0.43 0.90 -3.61
C PRO A 40 0.34 2.10 -2.66
N LEU A 41 -0.63 2.13 -1.75
CA LEU A 41 -0.75 3.18 -0.75
C LEU A 41 0.48 3.24 0.14
N GLY A 42 0.98 2.10 0.60
CA GLY A 42 2.18 2.00 1.43
C GLY A 42 3.43 2.48 0.68
N LEU A 43 3.65 2.02 -0.56
CA LEU A 43 4.79 2.44 -1.37
C LEU A 43 4.78 3.94 -1.67
N LEU A 44 3.65 4.49 -2.10
CA LEU A 44 3.52 5.92 -2.40
C LEU A 44 3.63 6.79 -1.13
N GLY A 45 3.10 6.31 -0.01
CA GLY A 45 3.24 6.99 1.27
C GLY A 45 4.68 6.99 1.78
N MET A 46 5.43 5.89 1.64
CA MET A 46 6.87 5.85 1.91
C MET A 46 7.62 6.83 1.01
N ALA A 47 7.32 6.85 -0.30
CA ALA A 47 7.90 7.80 -1.24
C ALA A 47 7.66 9.25 -0.81
N ALA A 48 6.42 9.60 -0.49
CA ALA A 48 6.07 10.94 -0.03
C ALA A 48 6.81 11.31 1.27
N SER A 49 6.93 10.39 2.22
CA SER A 49 7.65 10.61 3.48
C SER A 49 9.14 10.85 3.26
N LEU A 50 9.79 10.06 2.37
CA LEU A 50 11.21 10.25 2.02
C LEU A 50 11.44 11.58 1.29
N LEU A 51 10.60 11.91 0.32
CA LEU A 51 10.68 13.20 -0.39
C LEU A 51 10.43 14.38 0.55
N ALA A 52 9.46 14.28 1.45
CA ALA A 52 9.21 15.30 2.45
C ALA A 52 10.41 15.50 3.39
N THR A 53 11.12 14.42 3.73
CA THR A 53 12.37 14.51 4.52
C THR A 53 13.47 15.26 3.77
N SER A 54 13.57 15.05 2.45
CA SER A 54 14.57 15.69 1.60
C SER A 54 14.42 17.23 1.53
N PHE A 55 13.19 17.72 1.45
CA PHE A 55 12.88 19.17 1.32
C PHE A 55 12.71 19.86 2.67
N ALA A 56 12.88 19.18 3.77
CA ALA A 56 12.65 19.71 5.09
C ALA A 56 13.72 20.74 5.51
N PRO A 57 13.34 21.83 6.17
CA PRO A 57 14.28 22.56 7.00
C PRO A 57 14.82 21.61 8.07
N VAL A 58 16.06 21.87 8.52
CA VAL A 58 16.76 21.07 9.55
C VAL A 58 16.04 21.18 10.92
N ASN A 59 14.83 20.60 11.01
CA ASN A 59 14.00 20.58 12.21
C ASN A 59 13.74 19.12 12.64
N ILE A 60 14.18 18.79 13.85
CA ILE A 60 14.05 17.45 14.42
C ILE A 60 12.60 16.98 14.46
N ALA A 61 11.66 17.85 14.81
CA ALA A 61 10.24 17.50 14.86
C ALA A 61 9.69 17.08 13.49
N TRP A 62 10.04 17.84 12.44
CA TRP A 62 9.63 17.49 11.07
C TRP A 62 10.22 16.18 10.60
N VAL A 63 11.52 15.98 10.79
CA VAL A 63 12.20 14.73 10.44
C VAL A 63 11.58 13.55 11.21
N SER A 64 11.26 13.72 12.51
CA SER A 64 10.59 12.68 13.30
C SER A 64 9.23 12.31 12.71
N VAL A 65 8.42 13.28 12.30
CA VAL A 65 7.11 13.04 11.67
C VAL A 65 7.26 12.30 10.34
N CYS A 66 8.23 12.71 9.51
CA CYS A 66 8.49 12.04 8.24
C CYS A 66 8.97 10.58 8.44
N LEU A 67 9.85 10.34 9.40
CA LEU A 67 10.33 8.99 9.72
C LEU A 67 9.22 8.11 10.31
N LEU A 68 8.37 8.67 11.16
CA LEU A 68 7.20 7.97 11.67
C LEU A 68 6.22 7.64 10.53
N GLY A 69 5.98 8.58 9.62
CA GLY A 69 5.17 8.37 8.41
C GLY A 69 5.75 7.28 7.51
N MET A 70 7.07 7.32 7.26
CA MET A 70 7.76 6.27 6.51
C MET A 70 7.53 4.88 7.12
N GLY A 71 7.68 4.77 8.45
CA GLY A 71 7.41 3.53 9.18
C GLY A 71 5.95 3.10 9.07
N LEU A 72 5.00 4.02 9.23
CA LEU A 72 3.56 3.75 9.12
C LEU A 72 3.22 3.17 7.74
N PHE A 73 3.66 3.80 6.68
CA PHE A 73 3.42 3.33 5.31
C PHE A 73 4.16 2.03 5.00
N SER A 74 5.34 1.81 5.60
CA SER A 74 6.04 0.53 5.54
C SER A 74 5.23 -0.59 6.19
N GLY A 75 4.61 -0.36 7.34
CA GLY A 75 3.71 -1.31 7.99
C GLY A 75 2.48 -1.62 7.13
N LEU A 76 1.86 -0.59 6.53
CA LEU A 76 0.73 -0.75 5.60
C LEU A 76 1.09 -1.60 4.37
N PHE A 77 2.31 -1.46 3.85
CA PHE A 77 2.83 -2.24 2.73
C PHE A 77 3.16 -3.69 3.13
N THR A 78 3.88 -3.86 4.22
CA THR A 78 4.48 -5.14 4.60
C THR A 78 3.42 -6.18 4.97
N ILE A 79 2.36 -5.79 5.71
CA ILE A 79 1.34 -6.75 6.17
C ILE A 79 0.64 -7.47 5.02
N PRO A 80 0.01 -6.77 4.03
CA PRO A 80 -0.66 -7.48 2.94
C PRO A 80 0.32 -8.29 2.08
N VAL A 81 1.55 -7.81 1.85
CA VAL A 81 2.56 -8.55 1.10
C VAL A 81 2.92 -9.86 1.81
N ARG A 82 3.16 -9.83 3.13
CA ARG A 82 3.44 -11.05 3.91
C ARG A 82 2.27 -12.02 3.90
N CYS A 83 1.04 -11.51 4.02
CA CYS A 83 -0.16 -12.35 3.93
C CYS A 83 -0.28 -13.01 2.54
N LEU A 84 -0.01 -12.28 1.45
CA LEU A 84 -0.02 -12.84 0.09
C LEU A 84 1.04 -13.93 -0.10
N ILE A 85 2.27 -13.71 0.39
CA ILE A 85 3.36 -14.69 0.35
C ILE A 85 2.96 -15.99 1.07
N GLN A 86 2.16 -15.90 2.14
CA GLN A 86 1.70 -17.05 2.91
C GLN A 86 0.46 -17.74 2.34
N SER A 87 -0.45 -16.98 1.72
CA SER A 87 -1.76 -17.52 1.29
C SER A 87 -1.80 -18.00 -0.16
N LEU A 88 -1.08 -17.32 -1.08
CA LEU A 88 -1.12 -17.64 -2.52
C LEU A 88 -0.44 -18.97 -2.90
N PRO A 89 0.69 -19.38 -2.30
CA PRO A 89 1.33 -20.62 -2.69
C PRO A 89 0.52 -21.85 -2.25
N ARG A 90 0.55 -22.91 -3.07
CA ARG A 90 0.03 -24.24 -2.66
C ARG A 90 0.73 -24.69 -1.39
N GLU A 91 0.03 -25.45 -0.55
CA GLU A 91 0.52 -25.89 0.77
C GLU A 91 1.92 -26.52 0.71
N GLU A 92 2.18 -27.36 -0.30
CA GLU A 92 3.46 -28.03 -0.54
C GLU A 92 4.62 -27.04 -0.80
N LYS A 93 4.34 -25.84 -1.32
CA LYS A 93 5.34 -24.84 -1.69
C LYS A 93 5.44 -23.67 -0.73
N ARG A 94 4.53 -23.56 0.24
CA ARG A 94 4.51 -22.41 1.18
C ARG A 94 5.84 -22.20 1.89
N GLY A 95 6.43 -23.26 2.42
CA GLY A 95 7.72 -23.17 3.11
C GLY A 95 8.85 -22.71 2.20
N ALA A 96 8.89 -23.20 0.95
CA ALA A 96 9.92 -22.79 -0.01
C ALA A 96 9.77 -21.32 -0.44
N VAL A 97 8.53 -20.86 -0.70
CA VAL A 97 8.27 -19.47 -1.08
C VAL A 97 8.57 -18.52 0.10
N GLN A 98 8.18 -18.90 1.32
CA GLN A 98 8.49 -18.11 2.50
C GLN A 98 9.99 -18.06 2.77
N GLY A 99 10.69 -19.19 2.67
CA GLY A 99 12.16 -19.22 2.80
C GLY A 99 12.86 -18.37 1.75
N LEU A 100 12.39 -18.39 0.49
CA LEU A 100 12.92 -17.51 -0.55
C LEU A 100 12.68 -16.03 -0.24
N ALA A 101 11.51 -15.66 0.26
CA ALA A 101 11.20 -14.29 0.65
C ALA A 101 12.14 -13.81 1.77
N GLU A 102 12.40 -14.64 2.78
CA GLU A 102 13.35 -14.30 3.85
C GLU A 102 14.79 -14.14 3.31
N VAL A 103 15.23 -15.01 2.39
CA VAL A 103 16.53 -14.87 1.72
C VAL A 103 16.61 -13.55 0.96
N MET A 104 15.54 -13.17 0.24
CA MET A 104 15.50 -11.88 -0.49
C MET A 104 15.58 -10.69 0.46
N ASP A 105 14.94 -10.75 1.62
CA ASP A 105 15.03 -9.71 2.64
C ASP A 105 16.47 -9.59 3.18
N PHE A 106 17.13 -10.70 3.49
CA PHE A 106 18.53 -10.69 3.90
C PHE A 106 19.47 -10.16 2.82
N VAL A 107 19.26 -10.53 1.57
CA VAL A 107 20.02 -9.99 0.42
C VAL A 107 19.80 -8.47 0.33
N GLY A 108 18.58 -7.99 0.50
CA GLY A 108 18.28 -6.57 0.53
C GLY A 108 19.02 -5.83 1.65
N ILE A 109 19.05 -6.38 2.86
CA ILE A 109 19.78 -5.81 4.00
C ILE A 109 21.29 -5.80 3.73
N LEU A 110 21.85 -6.91 3.20
CA LEU A 110 23.27 -7.00 2.84
C LEU A 110 23.68 -5.97 1.77
N LEU A 111 22.81 -5.72 0.78
CA LEU A 111 23.08 -4.76 -0.27
C LEU A 111 22.86 -3.30 0.17
N ALA A 112 22.10 -3.05 1.21
CA ALA A 112 21.80 -1.69 1.68
C ALA A 112 23.07 -0.93 2.10
N THR A 113 24.01 -1.57 2.82
CA THR A 113 25.26 -0.94 3.27
C THR A 113 26.20 -0.58 2.11
N PRO A 114 26.56 -1.49 1.19
CA PRO A 114 27.41 -1.13 0.06
C PRO A 114 26.73 -0.13 -0.88
N LEU A 115 25.40 -0.18 -1.04
CA LEU A 115 24.66 0.81 -1.80
C LEU A 115 24.74 2.20 -1.15
N PHE A 116 24.59 2.29 0.16
CA PHE A 116 24.76 3.53 0.90
C PHE A 116 26.20 4.08 0.73
N ILE A 117 27.22 3.25 0.86
CA ILE A 117 28.63 3.65 0.66
C ILE A 117 28.86 4.12 -0.77
N PHE A 118 28.26 3.47 -1.76
CA PHE A 118 28.34 3.87 -3.16
C PHE A 118 27.70 5.25 -3.40
N TRP A 119 26.56 5.53 -2.76
CA TRP A 119 25.92 6.84 -2.86
C TRP A 119 26.74 7.93 -2.17
N ASP A 120 27.28 7.64 -0.99
CA ASP A 120 28.06 8.59 -0.19
C ASP A 120 29.43 8.87 -0.83
N LYS A 121 30.22 7.82 -1.11
CA LYS A 121 31.61 7.94 -1.58
C LYS A 121 31.77 7.85 -3.10
N GLY A 122 30.93 7.07 -3.76
CA GLY A 122 31.01 6.87 -5.22
C GLY A 122 30.36 8.02 -5.99
N LEU A 123 29.18 8.42 -5.60
CA LEU A 123 28.42 9.51 -6.24
C LEU A 123 28.50 10.83 -5.47
N ALA A 124 29.10 10.85 -4.28
CA ALA A 124 29.21 12.00 -3.39
C ALA A 124 27.85 12.70 -3.15
N LEU A 125 26.79 11.90 -2.99
CA LEU A 125 25.45 12.43 -2.74
C LEU A 125 25.34 12.96 -1.32
N GLU A 126 24.77 14.14 -1.19
CA GLU A 126 24.39 14.70 0.11
C GLU A 126 23.17 13.94 0.69
N PRO A 127 23.00 13.89 2.03
CA PRO A 127 21.89 13.18 2.67
C PRO A 127 20.50 13.51 2.10
N PRO A 128 20.13 14.77 1.77
CA PRO A 128 18.86 15.07 1.13
C PRO A 128 18.67 14.38 -0.22
N GLN A 129 19.76 14.31 -1.02
CA GLN A 129 19.72 13.66 -2.34
C GLN A 129 19.51 12.15 -2.24
N MET A 130 20.07 11.50 -1.20
CA MET A 130 19.84 10.07 -0.94
C MET A 130 18.36 9.80 -0.62
N PHE A 131 17.71 10.68 0.14
CA PHE A 131 16.25 10.59 0.40
C PHE A 131 15.44 10.79 -0.89
N VAL A 132 15.87 11.66 -1.80
CA VAL A 132 15.21 11.81 -3.12
C VAL A 132 15.32 10.52 -3.91
N VAL A 133 16.52 9.94 -4.01
CA VAL A 133 16.74 8.68 -4.75
C VAL A 133 15.87 7.56 -4.18
N GLY A 134 15.87 7.38 -2.85
CA GLY A 134 15.02 6.40 -2.19
C GLY A 134 13.52 6.66 -2.44
N GLY A 135 13.10 7.92 -2.34
CA GLY A 135 11.72 8.34 -2.61
C GLY A 135 11.28 8.07 -4.05
N VAL A 136 12.15 8.33 -5.02
CA VAL A 136 11.88 8.04 -6.45
C VAL A 136 11.76 6.53 -6.68
N ILE A 137 12.64 5.71 -6.10
CA ILE A 137 12.56 4.24 -6.21
C ILE A 137 11.24 3.73 -5.64
N MET A 138 10.84 4.21 -4.46
CA MET A 138 9.54 3.83 -3.85
C MET A 138 8.36 4.32 -4.68
N ALA A 139 8.42 5.52 -5.25
CA ALA A 139 7.39 6.05 -6.13
C ALA A 139 7.23 5.21 -7.40
N LEU A 140 8.32 4.82 -8.03
CA LEU A 140 8.30 3.94 -9.20
C LEU A 140 7.69 2.56 -8.87
N GLY A 141 8.05 1.98 -7.72
CA GLY A 141 7.42 0.76 -7.22
C GLY A 141 5.92 0.93 -6.95
N GLY A 142 5.52 2.06 -6.36
CA GLY A 142 4.12 2.41 -6.12
C GLY A 142 3.32 2.58 -7.43
N ILE A 143 3.88 3.28 -8.41
CA ILE A 143 3.27 3.43 -9.73
C ILE A 143 3.17 2.08 -10.45
N ALA A 144 4.21 1.26 -10.42
CA ALA A 144 4.18 -0.07 -10.99
C ALA A 144 3.09 -0.94 -10.33
N SER A 145 2.95 -0.87 -9.00
CA SER A 145 1.89 -1.59 -8.29
C SER A 145 0.49 -1.09 -8.63
N LEU A 146 0.32 0.22 -8.91
CA LEU A 146 -0.94 0.77 -9.39
C LEU A 146 -1.30 0.27 -10.80
N VAL A 147 -0.32 0.15 -11.68
CA VAL A 147 -0.54 -0.38 -13.03
C VAL A 147 -0.93 -1.86 -12.98
N LEU A 148 -0.31 -2.62 -12.09
CA LEU A 148 -0.53 -4.08 -12.00
C LEU A 148 -1.78 -4.45 -11.17
N ALA A 149 -2.15 -3.64 -10.19
CA ALA A 149 -3.14 -3.98 -9.18
C ALA A 149 -3.98 -2.76 -8.72
N GLY A 150 -4.13 -1.75 -9.57
CA GLY A 150 -4.84 -0.49 -9.24
C GLY A 150 -6.31 -0.68 -8.87
N GLU A 151 -6.94 -1.73 -9.39
CA GLU A 151 -8.31 -2.11 -9.05
C GLU A 151 -8.51 -2.36 -7.55
N PHE A 152 -7.49 -2.90 -6.86
CA PHE A 152 -7.54 -3.10 -5.41
C PHE A 152 -7.46 -1.79 -4.64
N LEU A 153 -6.72 -0.79 -5.14
CA LEU A 153 -6.69 0.54 -4.54
C LEU A 153 -8.04 1.25 -4.70
N VAL A 154 -8.63 1.18 -5.90
CA VAL A 154 -9.97 1.73 -6.14
C VAL A 154 -10.98 1.09 -5.19
N ARG A 155 -10.94 -0.22 -5.04
CA ARG A 155 -11.78 -0.96 -4.09
C ARG A 155 -11.57 -0.48 -2.65
N LEU A 156 -10.32 -0.33 -2.20
CA LEU A 156 -10.00 0.16 -0.85
C LEU A 156 -10.57 1.57 -0.63
N VAL A 157 -10.43 2.46 -1.61
CA VAL A 157 -11.00 3.82 -1.55
C VAL A 157 -12.52 3.76 -1.45
N LEU A 158 -13.17 2.96 -2.31
CA LEU A 158 -14.63 2.79 -2.28
C LEU A 158 -15.09 2.20 -0.95
N LEU A 159 -14.41 1.19 -0.43
CA LEU A 159 -14.72 0.57 0.86
C LEU A 159 -14.59 1.58 2.00
N THR A 160 -13.53 2.38 2.02
CA THR A 160 -13.33 3.41 3.04
C THR A 160 -14.39 4.49 2.96
N LEU A 161 -14.70 5.00 1.76
CA LEU A 161 -15.76 5.99 1.54
C LEU A 161 -17.14 5.48 1.96
N THR A 162 -17.48 4.27 1.55
CA THR A 162 -18.80 3.70 1.84
C THR A 162 -18.97 3.39 3.32
N HIS A 163 -17.94 2.92 4.02
CA HIS A 163 -18.02 2.69 5.47
C HIS A 163 -18.06 3.99 6.28
N THR A 164 -17.43 5.06 5.79
CA THR A 164 -17.43 6.36 6.46
C THR A 164 -18.73 7.13 6.22
N LEU A 165 -19.23 7.13 4.98
CA LEU A 165 -20.38 7.91 4.57
C LEU A 165 -21.72 7.17 4.77
N TYR A 166 -21.76 5.87 4.53
CA TYR A 166 -23.03 5.11 4.43
C TYR A 166 -23.22 4.03 5.51
N ARG A 167 -22.22 3.74 6.36
CA ARG A 167 -22.30 2.67 7.38
C ARG A 167 -22.87 1.37 6.81
N LEU A 168 -22.27 0.87 5.74
CA LEU A 168 -22.72 -0.33 5.05
C LEU A 168 -22.81 -1.54 6.00
N ARG A 169 -23.90 -2.25 5.93
CA ARG A 169 -24.07 -3.57 6.54
C ARG A 169 -24.18 -4.59 5.41
N VAL A 170 -23.25 -5.50 5.36
CA VAL A 170 -23.23 -6.58 4.37
C VAL A 170 -23.68 -7.85 5.05
N SER A 171 -24.63 -8.55 4.47
CA SER A 171 -25.01 -9.91 4.90
C SER A 171 -25.07 -10.82 3.68
N GLY A 172 -24.66 -12.08 3.83
CA GLY A 172 -24.64 -13.05 2.74
C GLY A 172 -23.41 -12.93 1.82
N GLY A 173 -22.37 -12.22 2.22
CA GLY A 173 -21.13 -12.13 1.44
C GLY A 173 -20.46 -13.49 1.22
N GLU A 174 -20.69 -14.43 2.11
CA GLU A 174 -20.24 -15.83 2.02
C GLU A 174 -20.90 -16.63 0.88
N ASN A 175 -22.01 -16.12 0.32
CA ASN A 175 -22.69 -16.75 -0.81
C ASN A 175 -22.06 -16.37 -2.16
N LEU A 176 -21.12 -15.41 -2.19
CA LEU A 176 -20.39 -15.07 -3.40
C LEU A 176 -19.28 -16.11 -3.64
N PRO A 177 -19.23 -16.77 -4.82
CA PRO A 177 -18.21 -17.75 -5.10
C PRO A 177 -16.82 -17.10 -5.14
N GLU A 178 -15.85 -17.69 -4.47
CA GLU A 178 -14.46 -17.23 -4.46
C GLU A 178 -13.77 -17.47 -5.80
N GLU A 179 -14.14 -18.55 -6.50
CA GLU A 179 -13.59 -18.95 -7.80
C GLU A 179 -14.68 -19.12 -8.85
N GLY A 180 -14.27 -19.10 -10.11
CA GLY A 180 -15.15 -19.28 -11.26
C GLY A 180 -15.95 -18.05 -11.68
N GLY A 181 -16.80 -18.19 -12.68
CA GLY A 181 -17.68 -17.12 -13.18
C GLY A 181 -18.93 -16.98 -12.32
N ALA A 182 -19.32 -15.73 -12.01
CA ALA A 182 -20.58 -15.45 -11.33
C ALA A 182 -21.24 -14.21 -11.94
N LEU A 183 -22.56 -14.24 -12.08
CA LEU A 183 -23.36 -13.09 -12.49
C LEU A 183 -24.07 -12.53 -11.25
N LEU A 184 -23.70 -11.31 -10.86
CA LEU A 184 -24.38 -10.57 -9.81
C LEU A 184 -25.53 -9.76 -10.42
N VAL A 185 -26.74 -10.02 -9.98
CA VAL A 185 -27.92 -9.26 -10.39
C VAL A 185 -28.44 -8.50 -9.18
N ALA A 186 -28.51 -7.18 -9.29
CA ALA A 186 -28.99 -6.32 -8.21
C ALA A 186 -30.02 -5.33 -8.72
N ASN A 187 -30.92 -4.88 -7.85
CA ASN A 187 -31.78 -3.74 -8.14
C ASN A 187 -30.91 -2.50 -8.34
N HIS A 188 -31.23 -1.70 -9.34
CA HIS A 188 -30.47 -0.48 -9.66
C HIS A 188 -31.37 0.74 -9.46
N VAL A 189 -31.07 1.52 -8.42
CA VAL A 189 -31.83 2.71 -8.02
C VAL A 189 -30.97 3.97 -8.13
N SER A 190 -29.65 3.84 -8.03
CA SER A 190 -28.72 4.97 -8.00
C SER A 190 -27.38 4.65 -8.64
N PHE A 191 -26.72 5.66 -9.21
CA PHE A 191 -25.33 5.52 -9.71
C PHE A 191 -24.34 5.04 -8.64
N VAL A 192 -24.67 5.23 -7.35
CA VAL A 192 -23.86 4.78 -6.22
C VAL A 192 -23.89 3.26 -6.04
N ASP A 193 -24.93 2.58 -6.57
CA ASP A 193 -25.10 1.12 -6.38
C ASP A 193 -23.91 0.33 -6.93
N GLY A 194 -23.36 0.72 -8.08
CA GLY A 194 -22.17 0.12 -8.65
C GLY A 194 -20.96 0.26 -7.73
N MET A 195 -20.81 1.42 -7.09
CA MET A 195 -19.73 1.67 -6.13
C MET A 195 -19.90 0.82 -4.86
N LEU A 196 -21.15 0.70 -4.37
CA LEU A 196 -21.48 -0.11 -3.19
C LEU A 196 -21.20 -1.60 -3.46
N VAL A 197 -21.64 -2.10 -4.61
CA VAL A 197 -21.36 -3.49 -5.03
C VAL A 197 -19.87 -3.71 -5.19
N GLY A 198 -19.15 -2.79 -5.85
CA GLY A 198 -17.70 -2.88 -6.04
C GLY A 198 -16.92 -2.83 -4.72
N ALA A 199 -17.36 -2.05 -3.73
CA ALA A 199 -16.76 -1.99 -2.40
C ALA A 199 -16.94 -3.30 -1.62
N VAL A 200 -18.10 -3.94 -1.77
CA VAL A 200 -18.48 -5.15 -1.03
C VAL A 200 -18.03 -6.43 -1.71
N ALA A 201 -17.95 -6.42 -3.05
CA ALA A 201 -17.54 -7.59 -3.82
C ALA A 201 -16.13 -8.04 -3.39
N GLN A 202 -15.98 -9.34 -3.14
CA GLN A 202 -14.71 -9.93 -2.68
C GLN A 202 -13.65 -10.00 -3.76
N ARG A 203 -14.05 -9.78 -5.00
CA ARG A 203 -13.24 -9.86 -6.22
C ARG A 203 -13.64 -8.71 -7.13
N PRO A 204 -12.75 -8.27 -8.03
CA PRO A 204 -13.07 -7.23 -8.99
C PRO A 204 -14.36 -7.55 -9.76
N ALA A 205 -15.35 -6.68 -9.65
CA ALA A 205 -16.60 -6.82 -10.35
C ALA A 205 -16.56 -6.05 -11.68
N ARG A 206 -16.91 -6.71 -12.77
CA ARG A 206 -17.10 -6.06 -14.06
C ARG A 206 -18.57 -5.67 -14.20
N PHE A 207 -18.82 -4.40 -14.44
CA PHE A 207 -20.18 -3.89 -14.58
C PHE A 207 -20.63 -3.89 -16.04
N LEU A 208 -21.84 -4.35 -16.27
CA LEU A 208 -22.51 -4.15 -17.57
C LEU A 208 -23.13 -2.76 -17.55
N VAL A 209 -22.63 -1.88 -18.39
CA VAL A 209 -23.07 -0.49 -18.47
C VAL A 209 -23.62 -0.22 -19.88
N TYR A 210 -24.67 0.60 -19.98
CA TYR A 210 -25.19 1.04 -21.26
C TYR A 210 -24.12 1.84 -22.02
N ARG A 211 -23.95 1.56 -23.32
CA ARG A 211 -22.80 2.04 -24.10
C ARG A 211 -22.64 3.56 -24.09
N ASP A 212 -23.74 4.30 -24.13
CA ASP A 212 -23.68 5.77 -24.17
C ASP A 212 -23.07 6.40 -22.90
N TYR A 213 -23.08 5.69 -21.77
CA TYR A 213 -22.39 6.14 -20.56
C TYR A 213 -20.87 6.02 -20.64
N LEU A 214 -20.33 5.20 -21.57
CA LEU A 214 -18.88 5.08 -21.78
C LEU A 214 -18.28 6.32 -22.45
N ASP A 215 -19.10 7.14 -23.08
CA ASP A 215 -18.68 8.40 -23.72
C ASP A 215 -18.62 9.58 -22.73
N LEU A 216 -19.07 9.37 -21.50
CA LEU A 216 -18.94 10.36 -20.43
C LEU A 216 -17.52 10.34 -19.86
N PRO A 217 -16.86 11.54 -19.72
CA PRO A 217 -15.43 11.61 -19.40
C PRO A 217 -15.05 10.96 -18.06
N VAL A 218 -15.95 10.93 -17.08
CA VAL A 218 -15.72 10.32 -15.76
C VAL A 218 -16.04 8.83 -15.78
N ILE A 219 -17.20 8.45 -16.31
CA ILE A 219 -17.67 7.05 -16.31
C ILE A 219 -16.87 6.21 -17.31
N GLY A 220 -16.55 6.77 -18.48
CA GLY A 220 -15.78 6.07 -19.51
C GLY A 220 -14.35 5.72 -19.08
N SER A 221 -13.72 6.55 -18.24
CA SER A 221 -12.40 6.25 -17.68
C SER A 221 -12.44 5.17 -16.59
N PHE A 222 -13.58 5.02 -15.92
CA PHE A 222 -13.77 4.05 -14.84
C PHE A 222 -14.30 2.69 -15.35
N ALA A 223 -14.98 2.68 -16.50
CA ALA A 223 -15.65 1.50 -17.06
C ALA A 223 -14.83 0.76 -18.13
N ARG A 224 -13.66 1.24 -18.49
CA ARG A 224 -12.69 0.60 -19.41
C ARG A 224 -11.63 -0.16 -18.63
#